data_a0a3c04310b2197af28ea02a4f5b77c6
#
_entry.id   a0a3c04310b2197af28ea02a4f5b77c6
#
_cell.length_a   1.000
_cell.length_b   1.000
_cell.length_c   1.000
_cell.angle_alpha   90.00
_cell.angle_beta   90.00
_cell.angle_gamma   90.00
#
_symmetry.space_group_name_H-M   'P 1'
#
loop_
_entity.id
_entity.type
_entity.pdbx_description
1 polymer ?
#
loop_
_entity_poly.entity_id
_entity_poly.type
_entity_poly.pdbx_seq_one_letter_code
_entity_poly.pdbx_strand_id
1 'polypeptide(L)'
;PLFARLAQRPPEAARTRDPFVYRDVRTAIDAGEIEPFFQPKFSVCGRLMVGAEALARWRHPVHGLVPPGEFIGVAERTGLIADLTWTMIDRAVAAARGWHE
;
A
#
# COMPACT_ATOMS: atom_id res chain seq x y z
N PRO A 1 -6.25 -9.86 5.50
CA PRO A 1 -6.65 -9.50 4.14
C PRO A 1 -6.01 -8.21 3.67
N LEU A 2 -5.79 -8.10 2.37
CA LEU A 2 -5.16 -6.93 1.78
C LEU A 2 -5.91 -5.62 2.10
N PHE A 3 -7.23 -5.63 1.98
CA PHE A 3 -8.02 -4.42 2.23
C PHE A 3 -7.91 -3.95 3.67
N ALA A 4 -7.88 -4.86 4.63
CA ALA A 4 -7.72 -4.48 6.03
C ALA A 4 -6.37 -3.79 6.26
N ARG A 5 -5.32 -4.25 5.57
CA ARG A 5 -4.00 -3.64 5.67
C ARG A 5 -3.92 -2.30 4.96
N LEU A 6 -4.56 -2.18 3.80
CA LEU A 6 -4.59 -0.92 3.07
C LEU A 6 -5.37 0.14 3.83
N ALA A 7 -6.43 -0.26 4.53
CA ALA A 7 -7.29 0.67 5.27
C ALA A 7 -6.80 0.93 6.70
N GLN A 8 -5.70 0.35 7.11
CA GLN A 8 -5.16 0.54 8.45
C GLN A 8 -4.74 1.99 8.65
N ARG A 9 -5.22 2.61 9.72
CA ARG A 9 -5.01 4.02 10.02
C ARG A 9 -4.29 4.23 11.33
N PRO A 10 -3.55 5.35 11.48
CA PRO A 10 -2.96 5.71 12.75
C PRO A 10 -4.05 6.16 13.75
N PRO A 11 -3.72 6.28 15.03
CA PRO A 11 -4.62 6.89 16.00
C PRO A 11 -5.10 8.26 15.55
N GLU A 12 -6.29 8.66 15.99
CA GLU A 12 -6.90 9.91 15.56
C GLU A 12 -6.01 11.13 15.79
N ALA A 13 -5.29 11.15 16.91
CA ALA A 13 -4.37 12.25 17.21
C ALA A 13 -3.27 12.39 16.14
N ALA A 14 -2.83 11.28 15.55
CA ALA A 14 -1.84 11.33 14.48
C ALA A 14 -2.46 11.74 13.15
N ARG A 15 -3.75 11.46 12.95
CA ARG A 15 -4.45 11.81 11.71
C ARG A 15 -4.71 13.31 11.55
N THR A 16 -4.68 14.07 12.64
CA THR A 16 -4.86 15.52 12.56
C THR A 16 -3.72 16.22 11.84
N ARG A 17 -2.63 15.49 11.58
CA ARG A 17 -1.46 16.01 10.89
C ARG A 17 -1.26 15.30 9.56
N ASP A 18 -2.31 15.19 8.74
CA ASP A 18 -2.14 14.63 7.40
C ASP A 18 -1.20 15.56 6.60
N PRO A 19 0.08 15.15 6.38
CA PRO A 19 1.01 16.00 5.64
C PRO A 19 0.72 15.99 4.14
N PHE A 20 -0.17 15.11 3.70
CA PHE A 20 -0.46 14.92 2.29
C PHE A 20 -1.91 15.28 1.98
N VAL A 21 -2.11 15.85 0.79
CA VAL A 21 -3.43 16.21 0.28
C VAL A 21 -3.70 15.41 -1.00
N TYR A 22 -4.92 15.56 -1.54
CA TYR A 22 -5.34 14.85 -2.75
C TYR A 22 -4.28 14.90 -3.85
N ARG A 23 -3.74 16.08 -4.13
CA ARG A 23 -2.79 16.29 -5.22
C ARG A 23 -1.54 15.43 -5.05
N ASP A 24 -1.05 15.34 -3.81
CA ASP A 24 0.15 14.56 -3.52
C ASP A 24 -0.07 13.08 -3.81
N VAL A 25 -1.20 12.55 -3.36
CA VAL A 25 -1.52 11.14 -3.54
C VAL A 25 -1.83 10.83 -5.00
N ARG A 26 -2.56 11.72 -5.68
CA ARG A 26 -2.85 11.57 -7.10
C ARG A 26 -1.57 11.51 -7.92
N THR A 27 -0.65 12.43 -7.66
CA THR A 27 0.64 12.47 -8.34
C THR A 27 1.44 11.20 -8.07
N ALA A 28 1.43 10.72 -6.83
CA ALA A 28 2.15 9.52 -6.45
C ALA A 28 1.64 8.29 -7.19
N ILE A 29 0.33 8.15 -7.32
CA ILE A 29 -0.27 7.03 -8.06
C ILE A 29 0.13 7.10 -9.53
N ASP A 30 0.00 8.27 -10.13
CA ASP A 30 0.30 8.46 -11.56
C ASP A 30 1.78 8.29 -11.88
N ALA A 31 2.65 8.66 -10.95
CA ALA A 31 4.10 8.54 -11.11
C ALA A 31 4.64 7.15 -10.77
N GLY A 32 3.79 6.25 -10.29
CA GLY A 32 4.22 4.90 -9.91
C GLY A 32 5.01 4.84 -8.62
N GLU A 33 4.82 5.81 -7.73
CA GLU A 33 5.54 5.87 -6.45
C GLU A 33 4.95 4.97 -5.38
N ILE A 34 3.72 4.48 -5.58
CA ILE A 34 3.07 3.61 -4.62
C ILE A 34 3.19 2.17 -5.11
N GLU A 35 3.74 1.32 -4.25
CA GLU A 35 4.02 -0.06 -4.63
C GLU A 35 3.70 -1.03 -3.50
N PRO A 36 3.49 -2.32 -3.83
CA PRO A 36 3.29 -3.33 -2.80
C PRO A 36 4.63 -3.80 -2.23
N PHE A 37 4.69 -3.88 -0.90
CA PHE A 37 5.71 -4.63 -0.19
C PHE A 37 5.09 -5.93 0.24
N PHE A 38 5.79 -7.03 0.06
CA PHE A 38 5.23 -8.36 0.30
C PHE A 38 5.73 -8.94 1.60
N GLN A 39 4.80 -9.43 2.40
CA GLN A 39 5.12 -10.15 3.62
C GLN A 39 4.74 -11.62 3.42
N PRO A 40 5.70 -12.54 3.43
CA PRO A 40 5.40 -13.95 3.21
C PRO A 40 4.63 -14.54 4.38
N LYS A 41 3.73 -15.47 4.06
CA LYS A 41 2.97 -16.23 5.04
C LYS A 41 3.36 -17.68 4.93
N PHE A 42 3.65 -18.29 6.07
CA PHE A 42 4.12 -19.67 6.12
C PHE A 42 3.08 -20.58 6.77
N SER A 43 3.19 -21.88 6.50
CA SER A 43 2.36 -22.87 7.16
C SER A 43 2.62 -22.86 8.68
N VAL A 44 1.73 -23.48 9.44
CA VAL A 44 1.83 -23.53 10.90
C VAL A 44 3.18 -24.07 11.37
N CYS A 45 3.73 -25.02 10.63
CA CYS A 45 5.04 -25.59 10.94
C CYS A 45 6.22 -24.76 10.42
N GLY A 46 5.96 -23.66 9.74
CA GLY A 46 6.98 -22.75 9.25
C GLY A 46 7.84 -23.27 8.10
N ARG A 47 7.44 -24.35 7.47
CA ARG A 47 8.25 -25.02 6.43
C ARG A 47 7.88 -24.67 5.02
N LEU A 48 6.66 -24.18 4.79
CA LEU A 48 6.15 -23.95 3.45
C LEU A 48 5.52 -22.58 3.37
N MET A 49 5.94 -21.78 2.40
CA MET A 49 5.29 -20.51 2.13
C MET A 49 3.95 -20.78 1.45
N VAL A 50 2.86 -20.38 2.11
CA VAL A 50 1.51 -20.60 1.63
C VAL A 50 0.89 -19.40 0.97
N GLY A 51 1.58 -18.25 1.01
CA GLY A 51 1.09 -17.03 0.37
C GLY A 51 1.92 -15.83 0.77
N ALA A 52 1.48 -14.68 0.30
CA ALA A 52 2.10 -13.41 0.65
C ALA A 52 1.03 -12.34 0.78
N GLU A 53 1.24 -11.40 1.68
CA GLU A 53 0.37 -10.25 1.86
C GLU A 53 1.03 -9.04 1.21
N ALA A 54 0.27 -8.31 0.40
CA ALA A 54 0.77 -7.10 -0.24
C ALA A 54 0.38 -5.90 0.61
N LEU A 55 1.37 -5.14 1.02
CA LEU A 55 1.20 -3.96 1.88
C LEU A 55 1.61 -2.73 1.08
N ALA A 56 0.71 -1.73 1.00
CA ALA A 56 1.01 -0.51 0.26
C ALA A 56 2.12 0.29 0.94
N ARG A 57 3.06 0.78 0.13
CA ARG A 57 4.11 1.69 0.59
C ARG A 57 4.31 2.76 -0.46
N TRP A 58 4.55 3.97 -0.02
CA TRP A 58 4.79 5.11 -0.91
C TRP A 58 6.27 5.46 -0.86
N ARG A 59 6.93 5.34 -1.99
CA ARG A 59 8.33 5.81 -2.14
C ARG A 59 8.30 7.28 -2.52
N HIS A 60 8.21 8.12 -1.51
CA HIS A 60 8.16 9.57 -1.72
C HIS A 60 9.55 10.08 -2.06
N PRO A 61 9.68 10.94 -3.08
CA PRO A 61 11.00 11.42 -3.52
C PRO A 61 11.74 12.26 -2.49
N VAL A 62 11.02 12.86 -1.55
CA VAL A 62 11.61 13.71 -0.50
C VAL A 62 11.61 13.02 0.86
N HIS A 63 10.45 12.42 1.23
CA HIS A 63 10.28 11.86 2.57
C HIS A 63 10.67 10.40 2.69
N GLY A 64 11.08 9.78 1.60
CA GLY A 64 11.43 8.36 1.62
C GLY A 64 10.21 7.47 1.70
N LEU A 65 10.34 6.36 2.38
CA LEU A 65 9.28 5.36 2.45
C LEU A 65 8.17 5.81 3.42
N VAL A 66 6.98 6.06 2.87
CA VAL A 66 5.84 6.53 3.65
C VAL A 66 4.87 5.37 3.88
N PRO A 67 4.54 5.05 5.14
CA PRO A 67 3.62 3.95 5.44
C PRO A 67 2.16 4.32 5.13
N PRO A 68 1.28 3.30 4.93
CA PRO A 68 -0.10 3.55 4.52
C PRO A 68 -0.90 4.40 5.51
N GLY A 69 -0.57 4.35 6.80
CA GLY A 69 -1.27 5.17 7.79
C GLY A 69 -1.21 6.66 7.53
N GLU A 70 -0.26 7.12 6.73
CA GLU A 70 -0.09 8.54 6.45
C GLU A 70 -0.81 9.01 5.18
N PHE A 71 -1.22 8.11 4.29
CA PHE A 71 -1.85 8.53 3.04
C PHE A 71 -3.18 7.82 2.71
N ILE A 72 -3.48 6.69 3.31
CA ILE A 72 -4.71 5.96 3.02
C ILE A 72 -5.95 6.78 3.39
N GLY A 73 -5.90 7.53 4.48
CA GLY A 73 -7.01 8.38 4.87
C GLY A 73 -7.36 9.41 3.82
N VAL A 74 -6.35 10.01 3.20
CA VAL A 74 -6.56 10.95 2.09
C VAL A 74 -7.20 10.25 0.90
N ALA A 75 -6.71 9.06 0.55
CA ALA A 75 -7.26 8.31 -0.57
C ALA A 75 -8.71 7.93 -0.34
N GLU A 76 -9.08 7.56 0.88
CA GLU A 76 -10.47 7.22 1.21
C GLU A 76 -11.38 8.42 1.13
N ARG A 77 -10.99 9.54 1.71
CA ARG A 77 -11.81 10.75 1.74
C ARG A 77 -12.03 11.35 0.36
N THR A 78 -11.09 11.17 -0.54
CA THR A 78 -11.12 11.81 -1.86
C THR A 78 -11.57 10.87 -2.97
N GLY A 79 -11.81 9.60 -2.67
CA GLY A 79 -12.18 8.61 -3.68
C GLY A 79 -11.01 7.99 -4.43
N LEU A 80 -9.78 8.41 -4.15
CA LEU A 80 -8.59 7.84 -4.78
C LEU A 80 -8.32 6.39 -4.37
N ILE A 81 -9.02 5.91 -3.33
CA ILE A 81 -8.80 4.55 -2.84
C ILE A 81 -9.05 3.50 -3.92
N ALA A 82 -9.98 3.75 -4.84
CA ALA A 82 -10.23 2.82 -5.94
C ALA A 82 -9.03 2.73 -6.89
N ASP A 83 -8.50 3.87 -7.30
CA ASP A 83 -7.33 3.92 -8.18
C ASP A 83 -6.10 3.32 -7.49
N LEU A 84 -5.93 3.62 -6.22
CA LEU A 84 -4.85 3.07 -5.42
C LEU A 84 -4.96 1.54 -5.35
N THR A 85 -6.15 1.03 -5.12
CA THR A 85 -6.40 -0.41 -5.02
C THR A 85 -6.07 -1.11 -6.34
N TRP A 86 -6.52 -0.55 -7.47
CA TRP A 86 -6.21 -1.12 -8.78
C TRP A 86 -4.72 -1.12 -9.07
N THR A 87 -4.04 -0.03 -8.73
CA THR A 87 -2.58 0.06 -8.87
C THR A 87 -1.88 -1.04 -8.07
N MET A 88 -2.32 -1.26 -6.84
CA MET A 88 -1.76 -2.30 -5.99
C MET A 88 -1.99 -3.69 -6.57
N ILE A 89 -3.19 -3.94 -7.08
CA ILE A 89 -3.53 -5.23 -7.69
C ILE A 89 -2.66 -5.49 -8.91
N ASP A 90 -2.55 -4.52 -9.81
CA ASP A 90 -1.75 -4.66 -11.03
C ASP A 90 -0.29 -4.96 -10.69
N ARG A 91 0.27 -4.24 -9.75
CA ARG A 91 1.67 -4.42 -9.37
C ARG A 91 1.89 -5.74 -8.64
N ALA A 92 0.94 -6.15 -7.81
CA ALA A 92 1.03 -7.42 -7.10
C ALA A 92 0.96 -8.60 -8.07
N VAL A 93 0.07 -8.53 -9.06
CA VAL A 93 -0.04 -9.57 -10.09
C VAL A 93 1.24 -9.65 -10.91
N ALA A 94 1.79 -8.51 -11.31
CA ALA A 94 3.03 -8.48 -12.08
C ALA A 94 4.19 -9.11 -11.30
N ALA A 95 4.29 -8.80 -10.00
CA ALA A 95 5.33 -9.37 -9.16
C ALA A 95 5.14 -10.88 -8.98
N ALA A 96 3.89 -11.32 -8.78
CA ALA A 96 3.59 -12.74 -8.60
C ALA A 96 3.92 -13.58 -9.82
N ARG A 97 3.77 -13.02 -11.02
CA ARG A 97 4.17 -13.71 -12.25
C ARG A 97 5.65 -14.05 -12.26
N GLY A 98 6.48 -13.11 -11.77
CA GLY A 98 7.92 -13.35 -11.69
C GLY A 98 8.29 -14.47 -10.72
N TRP A 99 7.45 -14.75 -9.75
CA TRP A 99 7.73 -15.79 -8.76
C TRP A 99 7.63 -17.21 -9.33
N HIS A 100 6.98 -17.37 -10.46
CA HIS A 100 6.80 -18.67 -11.11
C HIS A 100 7.78 -18.92 -12.24
N GLU A 101 8.62 -17.94 -12.53
CA GLU A 101 9.68 -18.03 -13.54
C GLU A 101 11.00 -18.41 -12.88
#